data_ed2d9d87155af89ce7371a533e73c46c
#
_entry.id   ed2d9d87155af89ce7371a533e73c46c
#
_cell.length_a   1.000
_cell.length_b   1.000
_cell.length_c   1.000
_cell.angle_alpha   90.00
_cell.angle_beta   90.00
_cell.angle_gamma   90.00
#
_symmetry.space_group_name_H-M   'P 1'
#
loop_
_entity.id
_entity.type
_entity.pdbx_description
1 polymer ?
#
loop_
_entity_poly.entity_id
_entity_poly.type
_entity_poly.pdbx_seq_one_letter_code
_entity_poly.pdbx_strand_id
1 'polypeptide(L)'
;DRSQRITEKALGTDYGRDHLEELFSRNVKGIRAEKKATAYHSPETDYRRDPLAIFYYRTQLRLVVDLQTNVKAMQSEAYAQRVKITNLQQMANTLIYIQEHGYNTRKDLSAVTSKAQERLTEAYDKKRELTEKMKVLNSQIHYTGQYFASKSIYAEFLKSGNKKNFRNEHVSEITAYEEARDWLKDFYPDGKMLSLKSLKKRKQKLQETIDSQKTVIHNYKNHCKELETVSANVDAILRRQAMETEIIHPRTTEHQKSQKERKEEAL
;
A
#
# COMPACT_ATOMS: atom_id res chain seq x y z
N ASP A 1 22.27 29.46 -5.75
CA ASP A 1 22.16 30.91 -5.62
C ASP A 1 20.75 31.48 -5.49
N ARG A 2 19.79 31.01 -6.27
CA ARG A 2 18.40 31.46 -6.18
C ARG A 2 17.66 30.82 -5.01
N SER A 3 17.96 29.57 -4.67
CA SER A 3 17.40 28.82 -3.55
C SER A 3 17.85 29.37 -2.18
N GLN A 4 19.13 29.80 -2.06
CA GLN A 4 19.65 30.38 -0.82
C GLN A 4 19.02 31.72 -0.50
N ARG A 5 18.81 32.59 -1.51
CA ARG A 5 18.15 33.91 -1.31
C ARG A 5 16.72 33.81 -0.90
N ILE A 6 16.00 32.75 -1.25
CA ILE A 6 14.61 32.52 -0.86
C ILE A 6 14.55 32.07 0.60
N THR A 7 15.49 31.23 1.07
CA THR A 7 15.56 30.77 2.46
C THR A 7 15.99 31.86 3.44
N GLU A 8 16.93 32.72 3.07
CA GLU A 8 17.37 33.85 3.93
C GLU A 8 16.29 34.93 4.08
N LYS A 9 15.48 35.19 3.05
CA LYS A 9 14.37 36.14 3.12
C LYS A 9 13.15 35.60 3.87
N ALA A 10 12.95 34.29 3.90
CA ALA A 10 11.80 33.67 4.58
C ALA A 10 11.94 33.59 6.11
N LEU A 11 13.16 33.75 6.63
CA LEU A 11 13.45 33.60 8.07
C LEU A 11 13.37 34.92 8.87
N GLY A 12 13.08 36.07 8.25
CA GLY A 12 13.29 37.35 8.94
C GLY A 12 12.18 38.41 8.91
N THR A 13 11.09 38.26 8.18
CA THR A 13 10.04 39.31 8.12
C THR A 13 8.68 38.77 7.73
N ASP A 14 7.58 39.41 8.17
CA ASP A 14 6.18 39.17 7.73
C ASP A 14 6.03 39.18 6.19
N TYR A 15 6.94 39.80 5.47
CA TYR A 15 7.04 39.77 4.01
C TYR A 15 7.30 38.38 3.43
N GLY A 16 7.88 37.47 4.22
CA GLY A 16 8.12 36.09 3.81
C GLY A 16 6.87 35.24 3.71
N ARG A 17 5.86 35.53 4.51
CA ARG A 17 4.60 34.77 4.58
C ARG A 17 3.76 34.96 3.31
N ASP A 18 3.55 36.21 2.90
CA ASP A 18 2.75 36.55 1.72
C ASP A 18 3.44 36.08 0.43
N HIS A 19 4.79 36.14 0.39
CA HIS A 19 5.55 35.66 -0.77
C HIS A 19 5.58 34.14 -0.87
N LEU A 20 5.60 33.43 0.25
CA LEU A 20 5.45 31.98 0.28
C LEU A 20 4.04 31.55 -0.15
N GLU A 21 2.99 32.24 0.26
CA GLU A 21 1.62 31.98 -0.18
C GLU A 21 1.46 32.24 -1.68
N GLU A 22 2.10 33.28 -2.23
CA GLU A 22 2.07 33.57 -3.67
C GLU A 22 2.85 32.54 -4.49
N LEU A 23 4.03 32.10 -4.02
CA LEU A 23 4.80 31.03 -4.65
C LEU A 23 4.05 29.68 -4.56
N PHE A 24 3.41 29.41 -3.44
CA PHE A 24 2.55 28.24 -3.26
C PHE A 24 1.36 28.27 -4.22
N SER A 25 0.69 29.41 -4.35
CA SER A 25 -0.42 29.63 -5.29
C SER A 25 0.00 29.44 -6.75
N ARG A 26 1.18 29.93 -7.15
CA ARG A 26 1.71 29.79 -8.51
C ARG A 26 2.08 28.34 -8.84
N ASN A 27 2.74 27.64 -7.91
CA ASN A 27 3.07 26.22 -8.08
C ASN A 27 1.81 25.33 -8.11
N VAL A 28 0.81 25.62 -7.28
CA VAL A 28 -0.48 24.91 -7.28
C VAL A 28 -1.22 25.10 -8.60
N LYS A 29 -1.19 26.29 -9.23
CA LYS A 29 -1.79 26.55 -10.55
C LYS A 29 -1.06 25.79 -11.67
N GLY A 30 0.27 25.73 -11.65
CA GLY A 30 1.07 24.96 -12.62
C GLY A 30 0.80 23.46 -12.52
N ILE A 31 0.73 22.93 -11.31
CA ILE A 31 0.42 21.53 -11.04
C ILE A 31 -1.02 21.15 -11.42
N ARG A 32 -1.99 22.10 -11.33
CA ARG A 32 -3.36 21.87 -11.82
C ARG A 32 -3.48 21.69 -13.32
N ALA A 33 -2.60 22.33 -14.11
CA ALA A 33 -2.62 22.21 -15.57
C ALA A 33 -2.12 20.83 -16.05
N GLU A 34 -1.09 20.25 -15.40
CA GLU A 34 -0.53 18.95 -15.76
C GLU A 34 -1.38 17.74 -15.29
N LYS A 35 -2.29 17.93 -14.33
CA LYS A 35 -3.03 16.84 -13.66
C LYS A 35 -4.39 16.50 -14.21
N LYS A 36 -4.87 17.15 -15.26
CA LYS A 36 -6.10 16.68 -15.95
C LYS A 36 -5.95 15.28 -16.57
N ALA A 37 -4.73 14.74 -16.63
CA ALA A 37 -4.43 13.47 -17.32
C ALA A 37 -4.31 12.22 -16.42
N THR A 38 -4.19 12.34 -15.08
CA THR A 38 -3.93 11.16 -14.21
C THR A 38 -4.69 11.19 -12.89
N ALA A 39 -6.01 11.39 -12.95
CA ALA A 39 -6.86 11.27 -11.76
C ALA A 39 -7.10 9.81 -11.39
N TYR A 40 -6.35 9.27 -10.43
CA TYR A 40 -6.68 8.03 -9.76
C TYR A 40 -7.81 8.27 -8.76
N HIS A 41 -9.01 7.83 -9.09
CA HIS A 41 -10.13 7.77 -8.15
C HIS A 41 -10.04 6.47 -7.35
N SER A 42 -9.78 6.58 -6.05
CA SER A 42 -10.09 5.53 -5.08
C SER A 42 -11.52 5.73 -4.59
N PRO A 43 -12.45 4.74 -4.73
CA PRO A 43 -13.88 4.95 -4.49
C PRO A 43 -14.31 5.04 -3.01
N GLU A 44 -13.44 4.84 -2.04
CA GLU A 44 -13.88 4.64 -0.64
C GLU A 44 -13.23 5.52 0.42
N THR A 45 -12.44 6.50 0.04
CA THR A 45 -11.92 7.46 1.01
C THR A 45 -12.43 8.85 0.66
N ASP A 46 -13.17 9.45 1.58
CA ASP A 46 -13.70 10.81 1.48
C ASP A 46 -12.56 11.85 1.53
N TYR A 47 -11.66 11.79 0.53
CA TYR A 47 -10.58 12.75 0.30
C TYR A 47 -11.08 13.99 -0.45
N ARG A 48 -12.25 14.50 -0.07
CA ARG A 48 -12.82 15.72 -0.66
C ARG A 48 -12.04 16.99 -0.31
N ARG A 49 -11.02 16.91 0.54
CA ARG A 49 -10.14 18.02 0.88
C ARG A 49 -8.84 17.92 0.12
N ASP A 50 -8.77 18.61 -0.98
CA ASP A 50 -7.63 18.90 -1.85
C ASP A 50 -6.74 17.69 -2.22
N PRO A 51 -7.10 16.93 -3.28
CA PRO A 51 -6.30 15.80 -3.77
C PRO A 51 -4.86 16.19 -4.16
N LEU A 52 -4.58 17.47 -4.34
CA LEU A 52 -3.26 17.99 -4.71
C LEU A 52 -2.27 17.99 -3.54
N ALA A 53 -2.74 18.33 -2.33
CA ALA A 53 -1.90 18.27 -1.13
C ALA A 53 -1.44 16.84 -0.88
N ILE A 54 -2.36 15.87 -0.91
CA ILE A 54 -2.06 14.45 -0.70
C ILE A 54 -1.03 13.94 -1.73
N PHE A 55 -1.12 14.34 -2.99
CA PHE A 55 -0.16 13.92 -4.01
C PHE A 55 1.21 14.56 -3.79
N TYR A 56 1.27 15.82 -3.41
CA TYR A 56 2.52 16.52 -3.13
C TYR A 56 3.29 15.87 -1.99
N TYR A 57 2.60 15.49 -0.91
CA TYR A 57 3.19 14.83 0.25
C TYR A 57 3.59 13.38 -0.02
N ARG A 58 2.81 12.61 -0.77
CA ARG A 58 3.15 11.22 -1.15
C ARG A 58 4.49 11.09 -1.83
N THR A 59 4.88 12.07 -2.66
CA THR A 59 6.16 12.03 -3.38
C THR A 59 7.33 12.55 -2.55
N GLN A 60 7.09 13.24 -1.44
CA GLN A 60 8.13 13.94 -0.67
C GLN A 60 8.37 13.40 0.74
N LEU A 61 7.44 12.65 1.32
CA LEU A 61 7.62 12.05 2.64
C LEU A 61 8.69 10.95 2.59
N ARG A 62 9.79 11.18 3.31
CA ARG A 62 10.89 10.23 3.50
C ARG A 62 11.20 10.11 4.98
N LEU A 63 11.84 9.01 5.35
CA LEU A 63 12.30 8.81 6.72
C LEU A 63 13.34 9.86 7.10
N VAL A 64 13.21 10.38 8.31
CA VAL A 64 14.23 11.18 8.96
C VAL A 64 15.44 10.28 9.26
N VAL A 65 16.61 10.70 8.80
CA VAL A 65 17.84 9.92 8.97
C VAL A 65 18.48 10.27 10.32
N ASP A 66 18.78 9.27 11.11
CA ASP A 66 19.54 9.44 12.32
C ASP A 66 21.02 9.71 11.98
N LEU A 67 21.50 10.91 12.31
CA LEU A 67 22.86 11.33 12.04
C LEU A 67 23.89 10.66 12.94
N GLN A 68 23.49 10.18 14.12
CA GLN A 68 24.40 9.55 15.08
C GLN A 68 24.75 8.11 14.67
N THR A 69 23.84 7.43 13.96
CA THR A 69 24.04 6.05 13.50
C THR A 69 24.40 5.96 12.02
N ASN A 70 24.32 7.05 11.28
CA ASN A 70 24.61 7.07 9.84
C ASN A 70 26.10 7.20 9.57
N VAL A 71 26.76 6.11 9.18
CA VAL A 71 28.19 6.03 8.91
C VAL A 71 28.67 7.09 7.89
N LYS A 72 27.91 7.36 6.84
CA LYS A 72 28.27 8.38 5.84
C LYS A 72 28.22 9.80 6.41
N ALA A 73 27.29 10.08 7.31
CA ALA A 73 27.18 11.36 7.97
C ALA A 73 28.33 11.56 8.98
N MET A 74 28.81 10.50 9.62
CA MET A 74 29.96 10.54 10.52
C MET A 74 31.28 10.75 9.77
N GLN A 75 31.37 10.26 8.53
CA GLN A 75 32.60 10.37 7.71
C GLN A 75 32.69 11.63 6.87
N SER A 76 31.57 12.33 6.62
CA SER A 76 31.52 13.50 5.75
C SER A 76 30.63 14.59 6.31
N GLU A 77 31.26 15.70 6.73
CA GLU A 77 30.56 16.87 7.25
C GLU A 77 29.61 17.49 6.22
N ALA A 78 30.02 17.58 4.96
CA ALA A 78 29.19 18.08 3.87
C ALA A 78 27.93 17.23 3.66
N TYR A 79 28.07 15.91 3.80
CA TYR A 79 26.91 14.99 3.74
C TYR A 79 26.02 15.17 4.99
N ALA A 80 26.61 15.28 6.18
CA ALA A 80 25.87 15.51 7.42
C ALA A 80 25.02 16.80 7.35
N GLN A 81 25.59 17.89 6.83
CA GLN A 81 24.86 19.15 6.64
C GLN A 81 23.66 19.01 5.68
N ARG A 82 23.86 18.33 4.55
CA ARG A 82 22.75 18.05 3.62
C ARG A 82 21.64 17.23 4.28
N VAL A 83 22.01 16.21 5.04
CA VAL A 83 21.04 15.36 5.78
C VAL A 83 20.31 16.18 6.84
N LYS A 84 20.98 17.08 7.58
CA LYS A 84 20.31 17.99 8.52
C LYS A 84 19.20 18.81 7.85
N ILE A 85 19.50 19.43 6.71
CA ILE A 85 18.52 20.22 5.96
C ILE A 85 17.37 19.34 5.48
N THR A 86 17.69 18.17 4.91
CA THR A 86 16.66 17.22 4.45
C THR A 86 15.79 16.74 5.60
N ASN A 87 16.39 16.43 6.75
CA ASN A 87 15.65 16.02 7.96
C ASN A 87 14.67 17.11 8.43
N LEU A 88 15.11 18.36 8.47
CA LEU A 88 14.22 19.47 8.85
C LEU A 88 13.03 19.59 7.88
N GLN A 89 13.28 19.46 6.58
CA GLN A 89 12.22 19.45 5.58
C GLN A 89 11.23 18.27 5.79
N GLN A 90 11.75 17.06 6.06
CA GLN A 90 10.90 15.90 6.29
C GLN A 90 10.11 16.01 7.60
N MET A 91 10.70 16.57 8.65
CA MET A 91 9.98 16.87 9.90
C MET A 91 8.85 17.86 9.68
N ALA A 92 9.11 18.96 8.96
CA ALA A 92 8.09 19.95 8.62
C ALA A 92 6.95 19.33 7.79
N ASN A 93 7.29 18.58 6.74
CA ASN A 93 6.31 17.88 5.90
C ASN A 93 5.48 16.86 6.72
N THR A 94 6.09 16.17 7.67
CA THR A 94 5.39 15.24 8.56
C THR A 94 4.40 15.96 9.45
N LEU A 95 4.79 17.10 10.05
CA LEU A 95 3.89 17.89 10.90
C LEU A 95 2.72 18.47 10.09
N ILE A 96 2.97 18.96 8.88
CA ILE A 96 1.92 19.44 7.98
C ILE A 96 0.96 18.30 7.63
N TYR A 97 1.48 17.11 7.27
CA TYR A 97 0.66 15.93 7.00
C TYR A 97 -0.27 15.57 8.16
N ILE A 98 0.27 15.55 9.40
CA ILE A 98 -0.48 15.26 10.61
C ILE A 98 -1.59 16.30 10.83
N GLN A 99 -1.26 17.58 10.65
CA GLN A 99 -2.20 18.68 10.84
C GLN A 99 -3.34 18.63 9.81
N GLU A 100 -3.03 18.39 8.54
CA GLU A 100 -4.02 18.31 7.47
C GLU A 100 -4.97 17.13 7.62
N HIS A 101 -4.48 16.01 8.14
CA HIS A 101 -5.30 14.82 8.38
C HIS A 101 -5.98 14.82 9.76
N GLY A 102 -5.73 15.84 10.59
CA GLY A 102 -6.35 15.98 11.90
C GLY A 102 -5.89 14.93 12.92
N TYR A 103 -4.67 14.38 12.78
CA TYR A 103 -4.12 13.43 13.74
C TYR A 103 -3.54 14.20 14.94
N ASN A 104 -4.37 14.43 15.96
CA ASN A 104 -3.97 15.24 17.11
C ASN A 104 -3.13 14.47 18.13
N THR A 105 -3.23 13.16 18.14
CA THR A 105 -2.53 12.30 19.09
C THR A 105 -1.83 11.14 18.41
N ARG A 106 -0.80 10.59 19.08
CA ARG A 106 -0.14 9.35 18.64
C ARG A 106 -1.11 8.17 18.59
N LYS A 107 -2.16 8.19 19.43
CA LYS A 107 -3.21 7.17 19.41
C LYS A 107 -4.04 7.23 18.13
N ASP A 108 -4.37 8.44 17.67
CA ASP A 108 -5.12 8.62 16.42
C ASP A 108 -4.33 8.06 15.24
N LEU A 109 -3.03 8.40 15.15
CA LEU A 109 -2.14 7.90 14.10
C LEU A 109 -2.02 6.37 14.16
N SER A 110 -1.86 5.79 15.34
CA SER A 110 -1.81 4.34 15.54
C SER A 110 -3.11 3.67 15.12
N ALA A 111 -4.26 4.23 15.50
CA ALA A 111 -5.57 3.68 15.13
C ALA A 111 -5.79 3.70 13.60
N VAL A 112 -5.40 4.79 12.93
CA VAL A 112 -5.49 4.88 11.48
C VAL A 112 -4.54 3.91 10.79
N THR A 113 -3.32 3.75 11.30
CA THR A 113 -2.34 2.78 10.77
C THR A 113 -2.87 1.35 10.90
N SER A 114 -3.41 0.96 12.07
CA SER A 114 -4.01 -0.37 12.27
C SER A 114 -5.18 -0.60 11.31
N LYS A 115 -6.07 0.38 11.16
CA LYS A 115 -7.21 0.29 10.24
C LYS A 115 -6.76 0.19 8.77
N ALA A 116 -5.69 0.87 8.38
CA ALA A 116 -5.13 0.74 7.04
C ALA A 116 -4.54 -0.65 6.78
N GLN A 117 -3.87 -1.24 7.79
CA GLN A 117 -3.34 -2.60 7.73
C GLN A 117 -4.46 -3.66 7.67
N GLU A 118 -5.54 -3.48 8.43
CA GLU A 118 -6.73 -4.34 8.36
C GLU A 118 -7.32 -4.33 6.95
N ARG A 119 -7.54 -3.16 6.36
CA ARG A 119 -8.04 -3.03 4.97
C ARG A 119 -7.11 -3.67 3.94
N LEU A 120 -5.80 -3.55 4.14
CA LEU A 120 -4.82 -4.23 3.29
C LEU A 120 -4.95 -5.74 3.39
N THR A 121 -5.12 -6.28 4.59
CA THR A 121 -5.32 -7.72 4.84
C THR A 121 -6.61 -8.21 4.18
N GLU A 122 -7.72 -7.52 4.38
CA GLU A 122 -9.01 -7.82 3.74
C GLU A 122 -8.89 -7.82 2.20
N ALA A 123 -8.14 -6.86 1.64
CA ALA A 123 -7.91 -6.81 0.20
C ALA A 123 -7.09 -8.01 -0.32
N TYR A 124 -6.12 -8.51 0.45
CA TYR A 124 -5.39 -9.74 0.13
C TYR A 124 -6.28 -10.97 0.22
N ASP A 125 -7.13 -11.07 1.25
CA ASP A 125 -8.06 -12.20 1.43
C ASP A 125 -9.06 -12.26 0.29
N LYS A 126 -9.62 -11.12 -0.11
CA LYS A 126 -10.50 -11.02 -1.28
C LYS A 126 -9.82 -11.44 -2.57
N LYS A 127 -8.55 -11.04 -2.78
CA LYS A 127 -7.76 -11.51 -3.93
C LYS A 127 -7.56 -13.02 -3.89
N ARG A 128 -7.27 -13.61 -2.73
CA ARG A 128 -7.11 -15.05 -2.55
C ARG A 128 -8.40 -15.78 -2.92
N GLU A 129 -9.55 -15.33 -2.43
CA GLU A 129 -10.86 -15.89 -2.76
C GLU A 129 -11.14 -15.86 -4.28
N LEU A 130 -10.89 -14.71 -4.94
CA LEU A 130 -11.04 -14.58 -6.38
C LEU A 130 -10.10 -15.52 -7.15
N THR A 131 -8.89 -15.72 -6.65
CA THR A 131 -7.92 -16.65 -7.25
C THR A 131 -8.39 -18.10 -7.15
N GLU A 132 -8.97 -18.52 -6.03
CA GLU A 132 -9.55 -19.85 -5.89
C GLU A 132 -10.76 -20.03 -6.82
N LYS A 133 -11.65 -19.04 -6.94
CA LYS A 133 -12.73 -19.06 -7.92
C LYS A 133 -12.20 -19.20 -9.36
N MET A 134 -11.06 -18.56 -9.67
CA MET A 134 -10.40 -18.69 -10.98
C MET A 134 -9.87 -20.11 -11.22
N LYS A 135 -9.32 -20.77 -10.21
CA LYS A 135 -8.86 -22.18 -10.33
C LYS A 135 -10.04 -23.09 -10.67
N VAL A 136 -11.14 -22.99 -9.92
CA VAL A 136 -12.35 -23.76 -10.17
C VAL A 136 -12.87 -23.52 -11.58
N LEU A 137 -12.94 -22.26 -12.01
CA LEU A 137 -13.40 -21.90 -13.34
C LEU A 137 -12.49 -22.44 -14.46
N ASN A 138 -11.17 -22.47 -14.24
CA ASN A 138 -10.22 -23.08 -15.17
C ASN A 138 -10.44 -24.59 -15.29
N SER A 139 -10.70 -25.30 -14.18
CA SER A 139 -11.05 -26.72 -14.20
C SER A 139 -12.36 -26.97 -14.96
N GLN A 140 -13.37 -26.14 -14.74
CA GLN A 140 -14.63 -26.20 -15.52
C GLN A 140 -14.39 -26.05 -17.01
N ILE A 141 -13.60 -25.08 -17.43
CA ILE A 141 -13.27 -24.85 -18.85
C ILE A 141 -12.52 -26.03 -19.42
N HIS A 142 -11.57 -26.58 -18.67
CA HIS A 142 -10.76 -27.73 -19.09
C HIS A 142 -11.62 -28.97 -19.33
N TYR A 143 -12.36 -29.39 -18.33
CA TYR A 143 -13.21 -30.60 -18.45
C TYR A 143 -14.36 -30.43 -19.43
N THR A 144 -14.98 -29.25 -19.48
CA THR A 144 -15.98 -28.96 -20.51
C THR A 144 -15.36 -29.04 -21.91
N GLY A 145 -14.14 -28.53 -22.10
CA GLY A 145 -13.41 -28.61 -23.37
C GLY A 145 -13.11 -30.05 -23.76
N GLN A 146 -12.58 -30.85 -22.87
CA GLN A 146 -12.30 -32.29 -23.09
C GLN A 146 -13.58 -33.05 -23.44
N TYR A 147 -14.67 -32.83 -22.68
CA TYR A 147 -15.95 -33.46 -22.94
C TYR A 147 -16.45 -33.22 -24.37
N PHE A 148 -16.44 -31.98 -24.83
CA PHE A 148 -16.89 -31.68 -26.18
C PHE A 148 -15.92 -32.15 -27.28
N ALA A 149 -14.60 -32.10 -27.03
CA ALA A 149 -13.60 -32.55 -27.98
C ALA A 149 -13.68 -34.08 -28.22
N SER A 150 -13.88 -34.86 -27.17
CA SER A 150 -13.86 -36.31 -27.24
C SER A 150 -15.24 -36.95 -27.43
N LYS A 151 -16.31 -36.13 -27.45
CA LYS A 151 -17.69 -36.62 -27.55
C LYS A 151 -18.00 -37.42 -28.80
N SER A 152 -17.45 -37.04 -29.96
CA SER A 152 -17.63 -37.73 -31.25
C SER A 152 -17.00 -39.11 -31.21
N ILE A 153 -15.77 -39.21 -30.77
CA ILE A 153 -15.00 -40.45 -30.65
C ILE A 153 -15.69 -41.43 -29.68
N TYR A 154 -16.19 -40.89 -28.55
CA TYR A 154 -16.92 -41.71 -27.60
C TYR A 154 -18.26 -42.21 -28.17
N ALA A 155 -18.94 -41.42 -28.98
CA ALA A 155 -20.18 -41.85 -29.69
C ALA A 155 -19.89 -42.96 -30.71
N GLU A 156 -18.76 -42.92 -31.42
CA GLU A 156 -18.28 -43.95 -32.31
C GLU A 156 -17.92 -45.23 -31.56
N PHE A 157 -17.21 -45.09 -30.38
CA PHE A 157 -16.93 -46.19 -29.50
C PHE A 157 -18.20 -46.96 -29.07
N LEU A 158 -19.25 -46.24 -28.71
CA LEU A 158 -20.52 -46.87 -28.33
C LEU A 158 -21.17 -47.66 -29.47
N LYS A 159 -20.99 -47.22 -30.73
CA LYS A 159 -21.52 -47.89 -31.97
C LYS A 159 -20.61 -49.00 -32.47
N SER A 160 -19.35 -49.04 -32.09
CA SER A 160 -18.39 -50.00 -32.59
C SER A 160 -18.75 -51.43 -32.19
N GLY A 161 -18.70 -52.33 -33.18
CA GLY A 161 -18.87 -53.79 -32.99
C GLY A 161 -17.72 -54.42 -32.23
N ASN A 162 -16.49 -53.87 -32.31
CA ASN A 162 -15.31 -54.36 -31.60
C ASN A 162 -14.79 -53.29 -30.62
N LYS A 163 -15.49 -53.18 -29.50
CA LYS A 163 -15.20 -52.16 -28.46
C LYS A 163 -13.77 -52.26 -27.93
N LYS A 164 -13.20 -53.45 -27.82
CA LYS A 164 -11.87 -53.70 -27.26
C LYS A 164 -10.77 -53.10 -28.15
N ASN A 165 -10.82 -53.36 -29.43
CA ASN A 165 -9.83 -52.83 -30.37
C ASN A 165 -9.99 -51.31 -30.53
N PHE A 166 -11.22 -50.79 -30.68
CA PHE A 166 -11.46 -49.36 -30.75
C PHE A 166 -11.00 -48.60 -29.51
N ARG A 167 -11.19 -49.18 -28.31
CA ARG A 167 -10.68 -48.58 -27.07
C ARG A 167 -9.15 -48.55 -27.03
N ASN A 168 -8.48 -49.61 -27.56
CA ASN A 168 -7.02 -49.63 -27.61
C ASN A 168 -6.45 -48.61 -28.60
N GLU A 169 -7.12 -48.31 -29.69
CA GLU A 169 -6.74 -47.29 -30.67
C GLU A 169 -6.98 -45.86 -30.19
N HIS A 170 -8.00 -45.65 -29.34
CA HIS A 170 -8.46 -44.33 -28.86
C HIS A 170 -8.45 -44.20 -27.33
N VAL A 171 -7.42 -44.77 -26.66
CA VAL A 171 -7.36 -44.82 -25.19
C VAL A 171 -7.41 -43.43 -24.58
N SER A 172 -6.65 -42.49 -25.15
CA SER A 172 -6.52 -41.13 -24.61
C SER A 172 -7.84 -40.34 -24.67
N GLU A 173 -8.52 -40.44 -25.80
CA GLU A 173 -9.77 -39.71 -26.04
C GLU A 173 -10.94 -40.29 -25.23
N ILE A 174 -11.03 -41.62 -25.15
CA ILE A 174 -12.06 -42.29 -24.37
C ILE A 174 -11.89 -42.01 -22.88
N THR A 175 -10.64 -42.14 -22.37
CA THR A 175 -10.33 -41.85 -20.98
C THR A 175 -10.60 -40.38 -20.65
N ALA A 176 -10.17 -39.45 -21.48
CA ALA A 176 -10.42 -38.03 -21.29
C ALA A 176 -11.92 -37.70 -21.29
N TYR A 177 -12.72 -38.38 -22.11
CA TYR A 177 -14.19 -38.21 -22.08
C TYR A 177 -14.79 -38.75 -20.79
N GLU A 178 -14.39 -39.97 -20.35
CA GLU A 178 -14.91 -40.60 -19.15
C GLU A 178 -14.60 -39.76 -17.92
N GLU A 179 -13.36 -39.31 -17.77
CA GLU A 179 -12.92 -38.43 -16.69
C GLU A 179 -13.68 -37.08 -16.69
N ALA A 180 -13.77 -36.46 -17.87
CA ALA A 180 -14.49 -35.19 -18.01
C ALA A 180 -15.97 -35.32 -17.71
N ARG A 181 -16.61 -36.40 -18.18
CA ARG A 181 -18.02 -36.70 -17.90
C ARG A 181 -18.28 -36.86 -16.40
N ASP A 182 -17.44 -37.64 -15.73
CA ASP A 182 -17.61 -37.96 -14.31
C ASP A 182 -17.39 -36.69 -13.47
N TRP A 183 -16.34 -35.90 -13.76
CA TRP A 183 -16.11 -34.62 -13.11
C TRP A 183 -17.28 -33.63 -13.33
N LEU A 184 -17.77 -33.52 -14.56
CA LEU A 184 -18.90 -32.64 -14.88
C LEU A 184 -20.21 -33.07 -14.24
N LYS A 185 -20.43 -34.38 -14.06
CA LYS A 185 -21.57 -34.91 -13.37
C LYS A 185 -21.57 -34.55 -11.89
N ASP A 186 -20.41 -34.66 -11.25
CA ASP A 186 -20.25 -34.26 -9.85
C ASP A 186 -20.43 -32.75 -9.67
N PHE A 187 -19.92 -31.97 -10.63
CA PHE A 187 -20.01 -30.50 -10.57
C PHE A 187 -21.38 -29.94 -10.97
N TYR A 188 -22.07 -30.59 -11.90
CA TYR A 188 -23.40 -30.22 -12.37
C TYR A 188 -24.42 -31.33 -12.13
N PRO A 189 -24.86 -31.55 -10.90
CA PRO A 189 -25.81 -32.62 -10.57
C PRO A 189 -27.13 -32.47 -11.33
N ASP A 190 -27.54 -31.23 -11.63
CA ASP A 190 -28.77 -30.91 -12.41
C ASP A 190 -28.59 -31.06 -13.92
N GLY A 191 -27.44 -31.48 -14.42
CA GLY A 191 -27.14 -31.66 -15.83
C GLY A 191 -27.08 -30.37 -16.67
N LYS A 192 -27.26 -29.18 -16.06
CA LYS A 192 -27.26 -27.89 -16.75
C LYS A 192 -25.85 -27.34 -16.93
N MET A 193 -25.08 -27.90 -17.85
CA MET A 193 -23.74 -27.41 -18.18
C MET A 193 -23.76 -26.05 -18.86
N LEU A 194 -22.81 -25.19 -18.48
CA LEU A 194 -22.60 -23.92 -19.15
C LEU A 194 -21.79 -24.11 -20.43
N SER A 195 -22.11 -23.30 -21.48
CA SER A 195 -21.33 -23.34 -22.71
C SER A 195 -19.89 -22.84 -22.47
N LEU A 196 -18.93 -23.39 -23.24
CA LEU A 196 -17.52 -22.94 -23.21
C LEU A 196 -17.37 -21.44 -23.43
N LYS A 197 -18.21 -20.88 -24.33
CA LYS A 197 -18.23 -19.42 -24.59
C LYS A 197 -18.62 -18.64 -23.33
N SER A 198 -19.63 -19.11 -22.60
CA SER A 198 -20.07 -18.50 -21.35
C SER A 198 -19.01 -18.59 -20.26
N LEU A 199 -18.38 -19.77 -20.12
CA LEU A 199 -17.29 -19.98 -19.15
C LEU A 199 -16.08 -19.08 -19.46
N LYS A 200 -15.66 -18.97 -20.72
CA LYS A 200 -14.59 -18.07 -21.15
C LYS A 200 -14.91 -16.61 -20.86
N LYS A 201 -16.17 -16.17 -21.10
CA LYS A 201 -16.60 -14.81 -20.75
C LYS A 201 -16.57 -14.56 -19.23
N ARG A 202 -16.96 -15.56 -18.42
CA ARG A 202 -16.86 -15.47 -16.95
C ARG A 202 -15.40 -15.38 -16.51
N LYS A 203 -14.50 -16.17 -17.11
CA LYS A 203 -13.07 -16.12 -16.84
C LYS A 203 -12.50 -14.74 -17.11
N GLN A 204 -12.83 -14.13 -18.25
CA GLN A 204 -12.38 -12.78 -18.56
C GLN A 204 -12.84 -11.75 -17.53
N LYS A 205 -14.13 -11.75 -17.16
CA LYS A 205 -14.66 -10.85 -16.13
C LYS A 205 -13.99 -11.06 -14.77
N LEU A 206 -13.76 -12.32 -14.40
CA LEU A 206 -13.08 -12.62 -13.15
C LEU A 206 -11.61 -12.15 -13.17
N GLN A 207 -10.94 -12.27 -14.33
CA GLN A 207 -9.57 -11.75 -14.49
C GLN A 207 -9.54 -10.23 -14.34
N GLU A 208 -10.47 -9.50 -14.96
CA GLU A 208 -10.60 -8.05 -14.82
C GLU A 208 -10.82 -7.64 -13.34
N THR A 209 -11.64 -8.42 -12.62
CA THR A 209 -11.87 -8.20 -11.18
C THR A 209 -10.60 -8.44 -10.35
N ILE A 210 -9.83 -9.50 -10.67
CA ILE A 210 -8.55 -9.79 -10.00
C ILE A 210 -7.55 -8.66 -10.27
N ASP A 211 -7.47 -8.15 -11.48
CA ASP A 211 -6.53 -7.08 -11.84
C ASP A 211 -6.93 -5.76 -11.19
N SER A 212 -8.21 -5.44 -11.10
CA SER A 212 -8.72 -4.33 -10.30
C SER A 212 -8.35 -4.48 -8.82
N GLN A 213 -8.51 -5.68 -8.26
CA GLN A 213 -8.13 -5.95 -6.86
C GLN A 213 -6.61 -5.81 -6.60
N LYS A 214 -5.75 -6.13 -7.58
CA LYS A 214 -4.31 -5.87 -7.49
C LYS A 214 -4.01 -4.38 -7.36
N THR A 215 -4.72 -3.54 -8.10
CA THR A 215 -4.59 -2.08 -8.03
C THR A 215 -5.01 -1.56 -6.65
N VAL A 216 -6.12 -2.07 -6.09
CA VAL A 216 -6.57 -1.75 -4.73
C VAL A 216 -5.51 -2.11 -3.69
N ILE A 217 -4.94 -3.32 -3.78
CA ILE A 217 -3.86 -3.76 -2.88
C ILE A 217 -2.64 -2.85 -2.99
N HIS A 218 -2.26 -2.48 -4.21
CA HIS A 218 -1.13 -1.57 -4.43
C HIS A 218 -1.35 -0.22 -3.73
N ASN A 219 -2.55 0.35 -3.86
CA ASN A 219 -2.91 1.61 -3.22
C ASN A 219 -2.88 1.51 -1.69
N TYR A 220 -3.49 0.48 -1.11
CA TYR A 220 -3.44 0.27 0.35
C TYR A 220 -2.02 0.03 0.85
N LYS A 221 -1.20 -0.73 0.12
CA LYS A 221 0.21 -0.95 0.48
C LYS A 221 1.01 0.36 0.48
N ASN A 222 0.78 1.24 -0.49
CA ASN A 222 1.44 2.53 -0.53
C ASN A 222 0.97 3.42 0.63
N HIS A 223 -0.32 3.41 0.94
CA HIS A 223 -0.87 4.16 2.07
C HIS A 223 -0.33 3.67 3.42
N CYS A 224 -0.24 2.35 3.64
CA CYS A 224 0.39 1.79 4.85
C CYS A 224 1.85 2.24 4.98
N LYS A 225 2.64 2.18 3.91
CA LYS A 225 4.04 2.66 3.92
C LYS A 225 4.15 4.15 4.24
N GLU A 226 3.21 4.95 3.75
CA GLU A 226 3.15 6.38 4.04
C GLU A 226 2.89 6.62 5.53
N LEU A 227 1.89 5.95 6.11
CA LEU A 227 1.58 6.03 7.53
C LEU A 227 2.72 5.50 8.41
N GLU A 228 3.39 4.43 8.02
CA GLU A 228 4.60 3.92 8.69
C GLU A 228 5.71 4.96 8.70
N THR A 229 5.93 5.63 7.55
CA THR A 229 6.92 6.71 7.44
C THR A 229 6.57 7.89 8.33
N VAL A 230 5.30 8.32 8.33
CA VAL A 230 4.81 9.38 9.22
C VAL A 230 5.00 9.00 10.69
N SER A 231 4.62 7.79 11.08
CA SER A 231 4.77 7.31 12.46
C SER A 231 6.24 7.30 12.91
N ALA A 232 7.13 6.79 12.07
CA ALA A 232 8.57 6.77 12.36
C ALA A 232 9.16 8.18 12.49
N ASN A 233 8.73 9.11 11.63
CA ASN A 233 9.17 10.51 11.69
C ASN A 233 8.65 11.21 12.95
N VAL A 234 7.40 10.96 13.36
CA VAL A 234 6.84 11.46 14.62
C VAL A 234 7.68 10.98 15.82
N ASP A 235 8.01 9.69 15.84
CA ASP A 235 8.84 9.13 16.90
C ASP A 235 10.24 9.76 16.93
N ALA A 236 10.83 10.05 15.77
CA ALA A 236 12.12 10.75 15.68
C ALA A 236 12.03 12.20 16.17
N ILE A 237 10.95 12.92 15.86
CA ILE A 237 10.71 14.30 16.33
C ILE A 237 10.58 14.32 17.85
N LEU A 238 9.76 13.43 18.42
CA LEU A 238 9.51 13.36 19.86
C LEU A 238 10.77 12.99 20.64
N ARG A 239 11.57 12.04 20.14
CA ARG A 239 12.87 11.71 20.78
C ARG A 239 13.81 12.89 20.80
N ARG A 240 13.89 13.64 19.71
CA ARG A 240 14.73 14.82 19.62
C ARG A 240 14.29 15.90 20.60
N GLN A 241 13.00 16.18 20.71
CA GLN A 241 12.46 17.12 21.71
C GLN A 241 12.76 16.67 23.14
N ALA A 242 12.65 15.38 23.45
CA ALA A 242 12.98 14.84 24.77
C ALA A 242 14.46 15.04 25.11
N MET A 243 15.36 14.79 24.15
CA MET A 243 16.81 15.03 24.34
C MET A 243 17.12 16.51 24.52
N GLU A 244 16.51 17.41 23.75
CA GLU A 244 16.70 18.85 23.87
C GLU A 244 16.21 19.39 25.25
N THR A 245 15.07 18.89 25.73
CA THR A 245 14.57 19.24 27.08
C THR A 245 15.45 18.70 28.20
N GLU A 246 16.07 17.54 28.05
CA GLU A 246 16.99 16.97 29.04
C GLU A 246 18.31 17.73 29.09
N ILE A 247 18.79 18.29 27.99
CA ILE A 247 19.98 19.15 27.89
C ILE A 247 19.70 20.53 28.51
N ILE A 248 18.52 21.12 28.30
CA ILE A 248 18.14 22.44 28.79
C ILE A 248 17.81 22.41 30.28
N HIS A 249 17.21 21.32 30.75
CA HIS A 249 16.90 21.09 32.18
C HIS A 249 17.57 19.79 32.69
N PRO A 250 18.91 19.76 32.90
CA PRO A 250 19.54 18.63 33.53
C PRO A 250 18.87 18.44 34.89
N ARG A 251 18.39 17.21 35.12
CA ARG A 251 17.67 16.86 36.37
C ARG A 251 18.45 17.32 37.60
N THR A 252 17.93 18.32 38.27
CA THR A 252 18.41 18.83 39.54
C THR A 252 18.17 17.83 40.71
N THR A 253 18.18 16.52 40.44
CA THR A 253 17.88 15.49 41.42
C THR A 253 19.06 15.11 42.31
N GLU A 254 20.30 15.44 41.95
CA GLU A 254 21.46 15.15 42.79
C GLU A 254 21.72 16.23 43.81
N HIS A 255 21.40 17.50 43.54
CA HIS A 255 21.63 18.58 44.51
C HIS A 255 20.59 18.64 45.63
N GLN A 256 19.38 18.14 45.41
CA GLN A 256 18.35 18.11 46.44
C GLN A 256 18.54 16.94 47.42
N LYS A 257 19.11 15.81 46.99
CA LYS A 257 19.45 14.72 47.92
C LYS A 257 20.61 15.09 48.85
N SER A 258 21.65 15.71 48.34
CA SER A 258 22.81 16.11 49.15
C SER A 258 22.48 17.21 50.17
N GLN A 259 21.51 18.08 49.87
CA GLN A 259 21.07 19.10 50.84
C GLN A 259 20.11 18.53 51.91
N LYS A 260 19.36 17.47 51.60
CA LYS A 260 18.48 16.82 52.56
C LYS A 260 19.30 15.95 53.55
N GLU A 261 20.27 15.22 53.03
CA GLU A 261 21.18 14.42 53.85
C GLU A 261 22.04 15.29 54.77
N ARG A 262 22.54 16.45 54.32
CA ARG A 262 23.27 17.40 55.16
C ARG A 262 22.42 18.12 56.22
N LYS A 263 21.09 18.18 56.04
CA LYS A 263 20.19 18.73 57.06
C LYS A 263 19.73 17.69 58.06
N GLU A 264 19.77 16.42 57.74
CA GLU A 264 19.45 15.32 58.67
C GLU A 264 20.65 14.93 59.53
N GLU A 265 21.90 15.18 59.07
CA GLU A 265 23.12 15.00 59.91
C GLU A 265 23.42 16.16 60.83
N ALA A 266 22.69 17.28 60.75
CA ALA A 266 22.91 18.48 61.57
C ALA A 266 21.85 18.68 62.70
N LEU A 267 20.99 17.67 62.92
CA LEU A 267 20.00 17.61 64.01
C LEU A 267 20.32 16.47 64.96
#